data_9abcb8119b9f9faab01c755663f3261d
#
_entry.id   9abcb8119b9f9faab01c755663f3261d
#
_cell.length_a   1.000
_cell.length_b   1.000
_cell.length_c   1.000
_cell.angle_alpha   90.00
_cell.angle_beta   90.00
_cell.angle_gamma   90.00
#
_symmetry.space_group_name_H-M   'P 1'
#
loop_
_entity.id
_entity.type
_entity.pdbx_description
1 polymer ?
#
loop_
_entity_poly.entity_id
_entity_poly.type
_entity_poly.pdbx_seq_one_letter_code
_entity_poly.pdbx_strand_id
1 'polypeptide(L)'
;MYPIVRLTQLIPMVSRARVNWQRRLYRRQLARQIIEVPNDRIAVSYGPGIGDQLRRGEDLTGGKVKLMYLHQRYPHDSACFNILYLVSSALPCHSVELARWARKCGAIVVLNQNGVAYPAWTDDHQSINDELAEVLSQTDLVIYQSHFCKQAADRFLGQPPSMWEILPNCVDINRFAPIRKVNGGAYRLLVAGTHYQRERVILPLHVVRSLMNKNVPVHLTIAGRLAWPQAREEVCSLIHRCGLESSVTFTGPFTHAEAPLLYADHDMLLHLKYKDPCPNVVIEAMASGLPVIGSASGGLEELIGTGGGSLLPVSDSWTEMFYPAVPDLCDAVMEVGKSIDEWRMITRKRAVEYFSSKDWITNHSRIFCTALGFSAVD
;
A
#
# COMPACT_ATOMS: atom_id res chain seq x y z
N MET A 1 -6.22 0.63 0.72
CA MET A 1 -6.76 -0.64 1.22
C MET A 1 -8.21 -0.69 0.80
N TYR A 2 -8.56 -1.63 -0.06
CA TYR A 2 -9.93 -1.75 -0.57
C TYR A 2 -10.88 -2.23 0.50
N PRO A 3 -12.12 -1.83 0.44
CA PRO A 3 -13.11 -2.47 1.25
C PRO A 3 -13.29 -3.92 0.76
N ILE A 4 -12.81 -4.87 1.53
CA ILE A 4 -13.46 -6.18 1.68
C ILE A 4 -14.90 -5.94 2.20
N VAL A 5 -15.20 -4.71 2.52
CA VAL A 5 -16.50 -4.23 2.97
C VAL A 5 -17.39 -3.99 1.76
N ARG A 6 -18.02 -5.03 1.21
CA ARG A 6 -19.28 -4.83 0.50
C ARG A 6 -20.00 -6.07 0.02
N LEU A 7 -20.20 -7.01 0.90
CA LEU A 7 -21.37 -7.88 0.69
C LEU A 7 -22.04 -8.27 2.02
N THR A 8 -21.48 -7.86 3.16
CA THR A 8 -22.04 -8.23 4.48
C THR A 8 -22.92 -7.17 5.14
N GLN A 9 -22.96 -5.93 4.68
CA GLN A 9 -23.69 -4.86 5.37
C GLN A 9 -25.20 -4.76 5.05
N LEU A 10 -25.75 -5.56 4.16
CA LEU A 10 -27.16 -5.43 3.78
C LEU A 10 -28.06 -6.63 4.07
N ILE A 11 -27.59 -7.75 4.63
CA ILE A 11 -28.45 -8.91 4.90
C ILE A 11 -27.96 -9.73 6.11
N PRO A 12 -28.48 -9.53 7.34
CA PRO A 12 -27.95 -10.21 8.53
C PRO A 12 -28.31 -11.70 8.67
N MET A 13 -29.24 -12.26 7.96
CA MET A 13 -29.70 -13.64 8.20
C MET A 13 -29.65 -14.63 7.03
N VAL A 14 -29.39 -14.19 5.82
CA VAL A 14 -29.24 -15.09 4.66
C VAL A 14 -27.82 -15.67 4.55
N SER A 15 -26.95 -15.28 5.47
CA SER A 15 -25.52 -15.17 5.16
C SER A 15 -24.74 -16.47 5.34
N ARG A 16 -24.70 -17.09 6.50
CA ARG A 16 -23.77 -18.22 6.77
C ARG A 16 -24.08 -19.46 5.92
N ALA A 17 -25.35 -19.82 5.78
CA ALA A 17 -25.74 -20.98 4.96
C ALA A 17 -25.45 -20.76 3.48
N ARG A 18 -25.70 -19.55 2.96
CA ARG A 18 -25.41 -19.16 1.57
C ARG A 18 -23.90 -19.12 1.30
N VAL A 19 -23.14 -18.51 2.19
CA VAL A 19 -21.67 -18.49 2.08
C VAL A 19 -21.09 -19.90 2.12
N ASN A 20 -21.55 -20.75 3.04
CA ASN A 20 -21.10 -22.14 3.12
C ASN A 20 -21.49 -22.95 1.87
N TRP A 21 -22.67 -22.69 1.31
CA TRP A 21 -23.09 -23.32 0.07
C TRP A 21 -22.22 -22.88 -1.13
N GLN A 22 -21.92 -21.58 -1.26
CA GLN A 22 -21.03 -21.05 -2.29
C GLN A 22 -19.61 -21.62 -2.16
N ARG A 23 -19.06 -21.69 -0.95
CA ARG A 23 -17.78 -22.34 -0.66
C ARG A 23 -17.78 -23.82 -1.08
N ARG A 24 -18.87 -24.54 -0.82
CA ARG A 24 -19.01 -25.95 -1.25
C ARG A 24 -19.05 -26.10 -2.78
N LEU A 25 -19.78 -25.22 -3.46
CA LEU A 25 -19.83 -25.23 -4.91
C LEU A 25 -18.46 -24.93 -5.52
N TYR A 26 -17.76 -23.93 -5.00
CA TYR A 26 -16.43 -23.56 -5.46
C TYR A 26 -15.42 -24.69 -5.23
N ARG A 27 -15.44 -25.36 -4.09
CA ARG A 27 -14.62 -26.57 -3.84
C ARG A 27 -14.91 -27.68 -4.86
N ARG A 28 -16.16 -27.90 -5.23
CA ARG A 28 -16.52 -28.90 -6.26
C ARG A 28 -16.02 -28.49 -7.64
N GLN A 29 -16.05 -27.20 -7.95
CA GLN A 29 -15.50 -26.65 -9.19
C GLN A 29 -13.98 -26.84 -9.23
N LEU A 30 -13.27 -26.48 -8.18
CA LEU A 30 -11.83 -26.66 -8.07
C LEU A 30 -11.43 -28.14 -8.15
N ALA A 31 -12.17 -29.04 -7.52
CA ALA A 31 -11.88 -30.48 -7.55
C ALA A 31 -11.96 -31.11 -8.95
N ARG A 32 -12.57 -30.43 -9.91
CA ARG A 32 -12.62 -30.84 -11.32
C ARG A 32 -11.49 -30.23 -12.15
N GLN A 33 -10.75 -29.28 -11.62
CA GLN A 33 -9.63 -28.66 -12.30
C GLN A 33 -8.37 -29.49 -12.03
N ILE A 34 -7.60 -29.69 -13.08
CA ILE A 34 -6.28 -30.29 -13.02
C ILE A 34 -5.29 -29.18 -13.33
N ILE A 35 -4.29 -29.03 -12.47
CA ILE A 35 -3.15 -28.16 -12.75
C ILE A 35 -1.90 -29.00 -12.98
N GLU A 36 -1.05 -28.54 -13.86
CA GLU A 36 0.31 -28.99 -13.98
C GLU A 36 1.16 -28.25 -12.94
N VAL A 37 1.96 -28.99 -12.17
CA VAL A 37 2.89 -28.42 -11.19
C VAL A 37 4.30 -28.67 -11.70
N PRO A 38 4.93 -27.69 -12.38
CA PRO A 38 6.27 -27.86 -12.92
C PRO A 38 7.31 -27.98 -11.80
N ASN A 39 8.34 -28.81 -12.02
CA ASN A 39 9.44 -29.06 -11.10
C ASN A 39 10.80 -28.54 -11.61
N ASP A 40 10.81 -27.89 -12.76
CA ASP A 40 12.00 -27.42 -13.48
C ASP A 40 12.07 -25.90 -13.64
N ARG A 41 10.97 -25.19 -13.36
CA ARG A 41 10.89 -23.73 -13.46
C ARG A 41 9.89 -23.15 -12.48
N ILE A 42 10.02 -21.86 -12.21
CA ILE A 42 9.03 -21.08 -11.44
C ILE A 42 7.86 -20.73 -12.37
N ALA A 43 6.66 -21.12 -11.99
CA ALA A 43 5.42 -20.77 -12.64
C ALA A 43 4.40 -20.27 -11.60
N VAL A 44 3.77 -19.10 -11.86
CA VAL A 44 3.00 -18.37 -10.87
C VAL A 44 1.55 -18.18 -11.29
N SER A 45 0.64 -18.48 -10.39
CA SER A 45 -0.76 -18.07 -10.49
C SER A 45 -1.06 -16.97 -9.47
N TYR A 46 -1.72 -15.90 -9.90
CA TYR A 46 -2.21 -14.83 -9.00
C TYR A 46 -3.69 -15.02 -8.61
N GLY A 47 -4.22 -16.21 -8.90
CA GLY A 47 -5.62 -16.54 -8.68
C GLY A 47 -6.57 -15.91 -9.70
N PRO A 48 -7.85 -16.34 -9.70
CA PRO A 48 -8.87 -15.81 -10.61
C PRO A 48 -9.13 -14.32 -10.31
N GLY A 49 -9.56 -13.59 -11.34
CA GLY A 49 -9.85 -12.17 -11.27
C GLY A 49 -8.60 -11.30 -11.39
N ILE A 50 -7.65 -11.36 -10.47
CA ILE A 50 -6.38 -10.60 -10.56
C ILE A 50 -5.54 -11.11 -11.72
N GLY A 51 -5.36 -12.43 -11.85
CA GLY A 51 -4.62 -13.00 -12.95
C GLY A 51 -5.23 -12.64 -14.31
N ASP A 52 -6.55 -12.57 -14.39
CA ASP A 52 -7.25 -12.16 -15.61
C ASP A 52 -7.05 -10.66 -15.92
N GLN A 53 -7.06 -9.79 -14.90
CA GLN A 53 -6.76 -8.37 -15.05
C GLN A 53 -5.33 -8.16 -15.57
N LEU A 54 -4.35 -8.86 -14.98
CA LEU A 54 -2.96 -8.82 -15.41
C LEU A 54 -2.78 -9.26 -16.86
N ARG A 55 -3.44 -10.36 -17.28
CA ARG A 55 -3.39 -10.85 -18.66
C ARG A 55 -3.97 -9.86 -19.68
N ARG A 56 -5.00 -9.10 -19.29
CA ARG A 56 -5.60 -8.05 -20.14
C ARG A 56 -4.81 -6.74 -20.13
N GLY A 57 -3.74 -6.63 -19.32
CA GLY A 57 -2.96 -5.41 -19.19
C GLY A 57 -3.72 -4.27 -18.49
N GLU A 58 -4.69 -4.60 -17.64
CA GLU A 58 -5.45 -3.60 -16.89
C GLU A 58 -4.58 -2.92 -15.84
N ASP A 59 -4.75 -1.61 -15.69
CA ASP A 59 -4.09 -0.86 -14.63
C ASP A 59 -4.57 -1.32 -13.26
N LEU A 60 -3.63 -1.75 -12.44
CA LEU A 60 -3.88 -2.13 -11.06
C LEU A 60 -3.62 -0.95 -10.12
N THR A 61 -4.37 -0.88 -9.03
CA THR A 61 -4.29 0.21 -8.06
C THR A 61 -4.05 -0.32 -6.64
N GLY A 62 -3.56 0.54 -5.76
CA GLY A 62 -3.31 0.22 -4.35
C GLY A 62 -2.30 -0.91 -4.17
N GLY A 63 -2.56 -1.84 -3.26
CA GLY A 63 -1.67 -2.95 -2.94
C GLY A 63 -1.41 -3.94 -4.09
N LYS A 64 -2.16 -3.85 -5.20
CA LYS A 64 -2.00 -4.72 -6.37
C LYS A 64 -0.94 -4.23 -7.36
N VAL A 65 -0.54 -2.97 -7.32
CA VAL A 65 0.42 -2.37 -8.29
C VAL A 65 1.70 -3.20 -8.43
N LYS A 66 2.23 -3.71 -7.34
CA LYS A 66 3.42 -4.57 -7.33
C LYS A 66 3.28 -5.85 -8.19
N LEU A 67 2.05 -6.35 -8.36
CA LEU A 67 1.80 -7.53 -9.20
C LEU A 67 2.05 -7.25 -10.68
N MET A 68 1.93 -6.01 -11.12
CA MET A 68 2.28 -5.64 -12.51
C MET A 68 3.78 -5.88 -12.76
N TYR A 69 4.65 -5.55 -11.79
CA TYR A 69 6.08 -5.83 -11.89
C TYR A 69 6.39 -7.33 -11.84
N LEU A 70 5.76 -8.05 -10.92
CA LEU A 70 5.99 -9.49 -10.77
C LEU A 70 5.50 -10.27 -12.00
N HIS A 71 4.37 -9.85 -12.57
CA HIS A 71 3.78 -10.45 -13.77
C HIS A 71 4.68 -10.33 -15.01
N GLN A 72 5.48 -9.29 -15.12
CA GLN A 72 6.45 -9.13 -16.23
C GLN A 72 7.51 -10.27 -16.23
N ARG A 73 7.92 -10.71 -15.06
CA ARG A 73 8.91 -11.80 -14.90
C ARG A 73 8.25 -13.18 -14.84
N TYR A 74 7.11 -13.25 -14.18
CA TYR A 74 6.32 -14.45 -13.96
C TYR A 74 4.88 -14.22 -14.44
N PRO A 75 4.60 -14.41 -15.74
CA PRO A 75 3.26 -14.26 -16.28
C PRO A 75 2.26 -15.16 -15.56
N HIS A 76 1.03 -14.68 -15.38
CA HIS A 76 -0.02 -15.49 -14.78
C HIS A 76 -0.35 -16.72 -15.61
N ASP A 77 -0.28 -17.88 -14.99
CA ASP A 77 -0.81 -19.12 -15.52
C ASP A 77 -1.84 -19.71 -14.55
N SER A 78 -3.00 -20.09 -15.06
CA SER A 78 -4.09 -20.69 -14.27
C SER A 78 -4.11 -22.20 -14.34
N ALA A 79 -3.37 -22.82 -15.27
CA ALA A 79 -3.37 -24.24 -15.54
C ALA A 79 -2.01 -24.92 -15.22
N CYS A 80 -0.92 -24.16 -15.31
CA CYS A 80 0.42 -24.66 -15.04
C CYS A 80 1.13 -23.72 -14.05
N PHE A 81 1.17 -24.08 -12.76
CA PHE A 81 1.86 -23.27 -11.74
C PHE A 81 2.28 -24.13 -10.54
N ASN A 82 3.40 -23.77 -9.94
CA ASN A 82 3.88 -24.32 -8.69
C ASN A 82 3.84 -23.29 -7.53
N ILE A 83 3.45 -22.05 -7.82
CA ILE A 83 3.22 -21.00 -6.83
C ILE A 83 1.85 -20.36 -7.03
N LEU A 84 1.00 -20.39 -6.00
CA LEU A 84 -0.18 -19.54 -5.89
C LEU A 84 0.21 -18.31 -5.07
N TYR A 85 0.31 -17.14 -5.72
CA TYR A 85 0.69 -15.88 -5.08
C TYR A 85 -0.53 -15.02 -4.75
N LEU A 86 -0.81 -14.82 -3.48
CA LEU A 86 -1.94 -14.05 -2.98
C LEU A 86 -1.47 -12.74 -2.35
N VAL A 87 -2.31 -11.70 -2.45
CA VAL A 87 -2.08 -10.40 -1.80
C VAL A 87 -3.23 -10.14 -0.83
N SER A 88 -2.94 -9.96 0.46
CA SER A 88 -3.96 -9.87 1.50
C SER A 88 -4.94 -8.71 1.33
N SER A 89 -4.53 -7.61 0.69
CA SER A 89 -5.42 -6.47 0.40
C SER A 89 -6.29 -6.66 -0.86
N ALA A 90 -6.17 -7.79 -1.54
CA ALA A 90 -6.87 -8.08 -2.80
C ALA A 90 -7.08 -9.58 -2.98
N LEU A 91 -7.51 -10.25 -1.94
CA LEU A 91 -7.80 -11.68 -1.99
C LEU A 91 -8.93 -11.98 -2.98
N PRO A 92 -8.80 -13.02 -3.81
CA PRO A 92 -9.92 -13.50 -4.63
C PRO A 92 -11.04 -14.06 -3.76
N CYS A 93 -12.25 -14.08 -4.28
CA CYS A 93 -13.37 -14.75 -3.59
C CYS A 93 -12.99 -16.21 -3.27
N HIS A 94 -13.30 -16.66 -2.06
CA HIS A 94 -13.00 -18.04 -1.61
C HIS A 94 -11.50 -18.39 -1.63
N SER A 95 -10.65 -17.40 -1.30
CA SER A 95 -9.18 -17.56 -1.28
C SER A 95 -8.69 -18.70 -0.39
N VAL A 96 -9.39 -19.01 0.70
CA VAL A 96 -9.09 -20.15 1.59
C VAL A 96 -9.25 -21.48 0.85
N GLU A 97 -10.36 -21.65 0.14
CA GLU A 97 -10.62 -22.84 -0.65
C GLU A 97 -9.62 -23.00 -1.79
N LEU A 98 -9.28 -21.88 -2.44
CA LEU A 98 -8.29 -21.82 -3.50
C LEU A 98 -6.90 -22.24 -2.98
N ALA A 99 -6.48 -21.68 -1.84
CA ALA A 99 -5.19 -22.00 -1.21
C ALA A 99 -5.12 -23.50 -0.81
N ARG A 100 -6.16 -24.02 -0.17
CA ARG A 100 -6.23 -25.45 0.20
C ARG A 100 -6.16 -26.36 -1.03
N TRP A 101 -6.83 -26.00 -2.12
CA TRP A 101 -6.81 -26.77 -3.34
C TRP A 101 -5.44 -26.73 -4.00
N ALA A 102 -4.81 -25.56 -4.13
CA ALA A 102 -3.48 -25.43 -4.71
C ALA A 102 -2.44 -26.28 -3.96
N ARG A 103 -2.45 -26.22 -2.62
CA ARG A 103 -1.57 -27.08 -1.78
C ARG A 103 -1.81 -28.57 -1.99
N LYS A 104 -3.07 -29.00 -2.12
CA LYS A 104 -3.40 -30.42 -2.41
C LYS A 104 -2.89 -30.86 -3.78
N CYS A 105 -2.78 -29.95 -4.74
CA CYS A 105 -2.22 -30.22 -6.05
C CYS A 105 -0.67 -30.20 -6.04
N GLY A 106 -0.03 -29.81 -4.93
CA GLY A 106 1.43 -29.73 -4.80
C GLY A 106 2.02 -28.34 -5.06
N ALA A 107 1.20 -27.32 -5.30
CA ALA A 107 1.68 -25.95 -5.41
C ALA A 107 1.89 -25.31 -4.03
N ILE A 108 2.90 -24.44 -3.92
CA ILE A 108 3.17 -23.62 -2.72
C ILE A 108 2.27 -22.40 -2.71
N VAL A 109 1.72 -22.07 -1.56
CA VAL A 109 0.91 -20.86 -1.36
C VAL A 109 1.76 -19.77 -0.71
N VAL A 110 1.95 -18.68 -1.43
CA VAL A 110 2.68 -17.49 -0.98
C VAL A 110 1.68 -16.37 -0.70
N LEU A 111 1.70 -15.80 0.50
CA LEU A 111 0.89 -14.64 0.87
C LEU A 111 1.77 -13.40 1.01
N ASN A 112 1.55 -12.39 0.18
CA ASN A 112 2.07 -11.06 0.43
C ASN A 112 1.12 -10.35 1.40
N GLN A 113 1.50 -10.31 2.67
CA GLN A 113 0.71 -9.73 3.74
C GLN A 113 0.95 -8.23 3.82
N ASN A 114 -0.12 -7.46 3.62
CA ASN A 114 -0.13 -6.00 3.75
C ASN A 114 -0.39 -5.60 5.22
N GLY A 115 -1.36 -4.74 5.49
CA GLY A 115 -1.79 -4.41 6.85
C GLY A 115 -2.87 -5.36 7.38
N VAL A 116 -3.26 -5.08 8.61
CA VAL A 116 -4.40 -5.71 9.30
C VAL A 116 -5.44 -4.65 9.62
N ALA A 117 -6.66 -5.06 9.94
CA ALA A 117 -7.65 -4.17 10.55
C ALA A 117 -7.40 -4.07 12.07
N TYR A 118 -7.70 -2.90 12.64
CA TYR A 118 -7.54 -2.66 14.08
C TYR A 118 -8.66 -1.75 14.61
N PRO A 119 -8.96 -1.77 15.93
CA PRO A 119 -10.11 -1.07 16.50
C PRO A 119 -10.22 0.42 16.16
N ALA A 120 -9.09 1.15 16.19
CA ALA A 120 -9.10 2.57 15.83
C ALA A 120 -9.45 2.83 14.35
N TRP A 121 -9.31 1.84 13.47
CA TRP A 121 -9.60 2.00 12.05
C TRP A 121 -11.04 1.63 11.71
N THR A 122 -11.58 0.53 12.30
CA THR A 122 -12.93 0.06 11.98
C THR A 122 -13.47 -0.87 13.06
N ASP A 123 -14.76 -0.76 13.33
CA ASP A 123 -15.47 -1.66 14.25
C ASP A 123 -15.50 -3.11 13.73
N ASP A 124 -15.47 -3.30 12.40
CA ASP A 124 -15.47 -4.62 11.74
C ASP A 124 -14.09 -5.31 11.76
N HIS A 125 -13.11 -4.78 12.50
CA HIS A 125 -11.71 -5.24 12.48
C HIS A 125 -11.57 -6.75 12.73
N GLN A 126 -12.36 -7.30 13.65
CA GLN A 126 -12.30 -8.74 13.97
C GLN A 126 -12.72 -9.60 12.77
N SER A 127 -13.85 -9.28 12.15
CA SER A 127 -14.38 -10.03 10.99
C SER A 127 -13.40 -10.00 9.80
N ILE A 128 -12.76 -8.85 9.56
CA ILE A 128 -11.77 -8.70 8.52
C ILE A 128 -10.52 -9.55 8.83
N ASN A 129 -10.07 -9.52 10.07
CA ASN A 129 -8.89 -10.27 10.51
C ASN A 129 -9.13 -11.77 10.55
N ASP A 130 -10.32 -12.23 10.90
CA ASP A 130 -10.68 -13.66 10.88
C ASP A 130 -10.52 -14.26 9.47
N GLU A 131 -10.96 -13.54 8.43
CA GLU A 131 -10.77 -13.97 7.04
C GLU A 131 -9.29 -14.00 6.65
N LEU A 132 -8.53 -12.96 7.02
CA LEU A 132 -7.09 -12.90 6.76
C LEU A 132 -6.34 -14.02 7.50
N ALA A 133 -6.68 -14.29 8.75
CA ALA A 133 -6.09 -15.36 9.55
C ALA A 133 -6.40 -16.75 8.97
N GLU A 134 -7.62 -16.97 8.45
CA GLU A 134 -7.98 -18.23 7.78
C GLU A 134 -7.13 -18.45 6.53
N VAL A 135 -6.85 -17.41 5.74
CA VAL A 135 -5.95 -17.49 4.57
C VAL A 135 -4.50 -17.71 5.02
N LEU A 136 -4.03 -16.95 6.01
CA LEU A 136 -2.68 -17.08 6.57
C LEU A 136 -2.40 -18.52 7.01
N SER A 137 -3.35 -19.19 7.64
CA SER A 137 -3.23 -20.59 8.07
C SER A 137 -3.07 -21.60 6.91
N GLN A 138 -3.36 -21.19 5.69
CA GLN A 138 -3.22 -22.02 4.49
C GLN A 138 -1.98 -21.69 3.66
N THR A 139 -1.12 -20.78 4.12
CA THR A 139 0.08 -20.38 3.40
C THR A 139 1.31 -21.20 3.79
N ASP A 140 2.23 -21.36 2.88
CA ASP A 140 3.52 -22.02 3.11
C ASP A 140 4.62 -20.99 3.35
N LEU A 141 4.49 -19.81 2.75
CA LEU A 141 5.42 -18.70 2.87
C LEU A 141 4.67 -17.37 2.96
N VAL A 142 5.08 -16.50 3.89
CA VAL A 142 4.55 -15.14 4.02
C VAL A 142 5.61 -14.09 3.70
N ILE A 143 5.29 -13.14 2.83
CA ILE A 143 6.11 -11.96 2.57
C ILE A 143 5.44 -10.76 3.24
N TYR A 144 6.02 -10.25 4.32
CA TYR A 144 5.57 -9.04 5.00
C TYR A 144 6.23 -7.81 4.40
N GLN A 145 5.50 -6.70 4.33
CA GLN A 145 5.99 -5.47 3.69
C GLN A 145 6.88 -4.61 4.61
N SER A 146 6.90 -4.90 5.91
CA SER A 146 7.70 -4.23 6.92
C SER A 146 7.72 -5.07 8.20
N HIS A 147 8.63 -4.78 9.11
CA HIS A 147 8.62 -5.37 10.46
C HIS A 147 7.35 -4.98 11.22
N PHE A 148 6.89 -3.72 11.05
CA PHE A 148 5.61 -3.29 11.58
C PHE A 148 4.46 -4.16 11.05
N CYS A 149 4.46 -4.46 9.75
CA CYS A 149 3.44 -5.30 9.13
C CYS A 149 3.41 -6.71 9.76
N LYS A 150 4.59 -7.30 10.01
CA LYS A 150 4.72 -8.59 10.68
C LYS A 150 4.20 -8.54 12.13
N GLN A 151 4.64 -7.56 12.91
CA GLN A 151 4.18 -7.37 14.30
C GLN A 151 2.66 -7.21 14.39
N ALA A 152 2.07 -6.44 13.46
CA ALA A 152 0.64 -6.27 13.37
C ALA A 152 -0.09 -7.58 13.04
N ALA A 153 0.45 -8.36 12.10
CA ALA A 153 -0.10 -9.66 11.75
C ALA A 153 0.01 -10.65 12.91
N ASP A 154 1.15 -10.74 13.59
CA ASP A 154 1.33 -11.59 14.78
C ASP A 154 0.31 -11.27 15.87
N ARG A 155 0.00 -9.98 16.06
CA ARG A 155 -0.98 -9.52 17.06
C ARG A 155 -2.41 -9.87 16.72
N PHE A 156 -2.81 -9.72 15.45
CA PHE A 156 -4.21 -9.75 15.05
C PHE A 156 -4.61 -10.96 14.21
N LEU A 157 -3.67 -11.64 13.57
CA LEU A 157 -3.94 -12.79 12.72
C LEU A 157 -3.38 -14.10 13.28
N GLY A 158 -2.45 -14.02 14.24
CA GLY A 158 -1.74 -15.17 14.80
C GLY A 158 -0.35 -15.38 14.18
N GLN A 159 0.32 -16.45 14.61
CA GLN A 159 1.68 -16.74 14.18
C GLN A 159 1.73 -17.14 12.69
N PRO A 160 2.75 -16.68 11.96
CA PRO A 160 2.95 -17.08 10.57
C PRO A 160 3.34 -18.59 10.48
N PRO A 161 3.26 -19.18 9.29
CA PRO A 161 3.88 -20.46 9.01
C PRO A 161 5.41 -20.37 9.23
N SER A 162 6.09 -21.50 9.15
CA SER A 162 7.54 -21.59 9.43
C SER A 162 8.42 -20.70 8.55
N MET A 163 7.97 -20.37 7.33
CA MET A 163 8.72 -19.54 6.37
C MET A 163 8.10 -18.16 6.23
N TRP A 164 8.90 -17.13 6.46
CA TRP A 164 8.51 -15.74 6.19
C TRP A 164 9.73 -14.87 5.88
N GLU A 165 9.48 -13.79 5.15
CA GLU A 165 10.49 -12.78 4.75
C GLU A 165 9.92 -11.39 4.91
N ILE A 166 10.79 -10.39 5.11
CA ILE A 166 10.43 -8.97 5.01
C ILE A 166 10.88 -8.46 3.65
N LEU A 167 9.93 -7.99 2.86
CA LEU A 167 10.22 -7.37 1.57
C LEU A 167 9.25 -6.22 1.33
N PRO A 168 9.70 -4.96 1.44
CA PRO A 168 8.88 -3.78 1.19
C PRO A 168 8.30 -3.75 -0.22
N ASN A 169 7.31 -2.91 -0.45
CA ASN A 169 6.83 -2.62 -1.80
C ASN A 169 7.94 -1.97 -2.64
N CYS A 170 7.77 -1.96 -3.94
CA CYS A 170 8.75 -1.46 -4.88
C CYS A 170 8.18 -0.40 -5.82
N VAL A 171 9.07 0.25 -6.55
CA VAL A 171 8.76 1.25 -7.57
C VAL A 171 9.68 1.10 -8.78
N ASP A 172 9.18 1.40 -9.96
CA ASP A 172 10.04 1.59 -11.13
C ASP A 172 10.80 2.92 -11.01
N ILE A 173 12.05 2.83 -10.55
CA ILE A 173 12.91 3.99 -10.31
C ILE A 173 13.21 4.79 -11.57
N ASN A 174 13.09 4.24 -12.78
CA ASN A 174 13.29 4.97 -14.02
C ASN A 174 12.05 5.77 -14.39
N ARG A 175 10.88 5.20 -14.20
CA ARG A 175 9.60 5.87 -14.45
C ARG A 175 9.33 6.99 -13.44
N PHE A 176 9.67 6.78 -12.17
CA PHE A 176 9.56 7.76 -11.09
C PHE A 176 10.90 8.48 -10.87
N ALA A 177 11.54 8.90 -11.96
CA ALA A 177 12.76 9.69 -11.87
C ALA A 177 12.45 11.15 -11.53
N PRO A 178 13.34 11.85 -10.78
CA PRO A 178 13.16 13.27 -10.50
C PRO A 178 13.13 14.10 -11.79
N ILE A 179 12.10 14.92 -11.94
CA ILE A 179 11.99 15.92 -13.00
C ILE A 179 12.19 17.28 -12.35
N ARG A 180 13.32 17.93 -12.63
CA ARG A 180 13.61 19.24 -12.05
C ARG A 180 12.71 20.30 -12.67
N LYS A 181 11.80 20.85 -11.87
CA LYS A 181 11.08 22.08 -12.22
C LYS A 181 11.57 23.19 -11.31
N VAL A 182 11.87 24.35 -11.88
CA VAL A 182 12.18 25.55 -11.10
C VAL A 182 10.85 26.12 -10.60
N ASN A 183 10.56 25.92 -9.35
CA ASN A 183 9.34 26.44 -8.72
C ASN A 183 9.57 27.87 -8.21
N GLY A 184 8.64 28.76 -8.49
CA GLY A 184 8.75 30.19 -8.22
C GLY A 184 8.46 30.57 -6.77
N GLY A 185 9.27 30.13 -5.81
CA GLY A 185 9.31 30.68 -4.44
C GLY A 185 8.24 30.21 -3.45
N ALA A 186 7.21 29.47 -3.85
CA ALA A 186 6.22 28.87 -2.95
C ALA A 186 6.50 27.37 -2.73
N TYR A 187 6.39 26.88 -1.49
CA TYR A 187 6.43 25.44 -1.23
C TYR A 187 5.19 24.74 -1.77
N ARG A 188 5.40 23.75 -2.62
CA ARG A 188 4.31 22.94 -3.22
C ARG A 188 4.19 21.62 -2.47
N LEU A 189 3.20 21.55 -1.59
CA LEU A 189 2.90 20.39 -0.76
C LEU A 189 1.92 19.46 -1.47
N LEU A 190 2.14 18.16 -1.36
CA LEU A 190 1.27 17.12 -1.91
C LEU A 190 0.70 16.25 -0.80
N VAL A 191 -0.59 15.95 -0.89
CA VAL A 191 -1.26 14.86 -0.16
C VAL A 191 -1.86 13.93 -1.21
N ALA A 192 -1.47 12.66 -1.24
CA ALA A 192 -1.83 11.76 -2.33
C ALA A 192 -2.43 10.41 -1.87
N GLY A 193 -3.29 9.83 -2.71
CA GLY A 193 -3.90 8.51 -2.55
C GLY A 193 -5.38 8.55 -2.15
N THR A 194 -5.94 7.42 -1.69
CA THR A 194 -7.30 7.39 -1.15
C THR A 194 -7.29 7.78 0.31
N HIS A 195 -8.01 8.84 0.66
CA HIS A 195 -8.05 9.44 1.98
C HIS A 195 -9.23 8.88 2.78
N TYR A 196 -9.01 7.79 3.52
CA TYR A 196 -10.00 7.20 4.45
C TYR A 196 -9.96 7.85 5.82
N GLN A 197 -8.78 8.31 6.25
CA GLN A 197 -8.59 9.02 7.51
C GLN A 197 -8.69 10.52 7.25
N ARG A 198 -9.62 11.16 7.90
CA ARG A 198 -10.00 12.57 7.73
C ARG A 198 -8.81 13.52 7.96
N GLU A 199 -8.04 13.26 8.98
CA GLU A 199 -6.90 14.08 9.42
C GLU A 199 -5.78 14.15 8.38
N ARG A 200 -5.68 13.16 7.49
CA ARG A 200 -4.75 13.21 6.35
C ARG A 200 -4.94 14.40 5.42
N VAL A 201 -6.12 15.00 5.43
CA VAL A 201 -6.47 16.15 4.58
C VAL A 201 -6.70 17.40 5.44
N ILE A 202 -7.37 17.26 6.56
CA ILE A 202 -7.73 18.41 7.39
C ILE A 202 -6.48 19.06 8.05
N LEU A 203 -5.54 18.26 8.57
CA LEU A 203 -4.31 18.79 9.13
C LEU A 203 -3.45 19.53 8.12
N PRO A 204 -3.18 19.04 6.91
CA PRO A 204 -2.52 19.81 5.85
C PRO A 204 -3.17 21.14 5.52
N LEU A 205 -4.50 21.25 5.55
CA LEU A 205 -5.20 22.54 5.36
C LEU A 205 -4.87 23.53 6.50
N HIS A 206 -4.84 23.04 7.74
CA HIS A 206 -4.42 23.88 8.87
C HIS A 206 -2.94 24.26 8.80
N VAL A 207 -2.06 23.38 8.28
CA VAL A 207 -0.66 23.69 8.00
C VAL A 207 -0.55 24.84 7.00
N VAL A 208 -1.26 24.75 5.86
CA VAL A 208 -1.29 25.82 4.84
C VAL A 208 -1.72 27.15 5.46
N ARG A 209 -2.84 27.16 6.20
CA ARG A 209 -3.32 28.36 6.88
C ARG A 209 -2.27 28.94 7.82
N SER A 210 -1.63 28.10 8.65
CA SER A 210 -0.63 28.53 9.61
C SER A 210 0.61 29.12 8.94
N LEU A 211 1.09 28.50 7.85
CA LEU A 211 2.23 29.00 7.07
C LEU A 211 1.90 30.34 6.39
N MET A 212 0.71 30.46 5.78
CA MET A 212 0.26 31.72 5.18
C MET A 212 0.18 32.86 6.20
N ASN A 213 -0.30 32.60 7.41
CA ASN A 213 -0.32 33.56 8.50
C ASN A 213 1.09 34.01 8.93
N LYS A 214 2.10 33.19 8.69
CA LYS A 214 3.53 33.51 8.90
C LYS A 214 4.18 34.13 7.64
N ASN A 215 3.40 34.50 6.62
CA ASN A 215 3.86 34.99 5.31
C ASN A 215 4.80 34.01 4.57
N VAL A 216 4.65 32.70 4.79
CA VAL A 216 5.37 31.67 4.04
C VAL A 216 4.53 31.29 2.84
N PRO A 217 5.01 31.50 1.60
CA PRO A 217 4.29 31.11 0.39
C PRO A 217 4.17 29.58 0.30
N VAL A 218 2.95 29.07 0.22
CA VAL A 218 2.68 27.62 0.19
C VAL A 218 1.45 27.33 -0.68
N HIS A 219 1.51 26.22 -1.40
CA HIS A 219 0.37 25.68 -2.15
C HIS A 219 0.21 24.18 -1.84
N LEU A 220 -1.01 23.73 -1.58
CA LEU A 220 -1.34 22.35 -1.28
C LEU A 220 -2.13 21.72 -2.44
N THR A 221 -1.66 20.60 -2.96
CA THR A 221 -2.44 19.75 -3.84
C THR A 221 -2.97 18.53 -3.07
N ILE A 222 -4.30 18.33 -3.13
CA ILE A 222 -4.98 17.16 -2.61
C ILE A 222 -5.31 16.26 -3.80
N ALA A 223 -4.54 15.20 -3.99
CA ALA A 223 -4.69 14.26 -5.08
C ALA A 223 -5.29 12.94 -4.60
N GLY A 224 -6.34 12.48 -5.29
CA GLY A 224 -7.01 11.24 -4.96
C GLY A 224 -8.43 11.41 -4.44
N ARG A 225 -9.00 10.32 -3.95
CA ARG A 225 -10.39 10.28 -3.52
C ARG A 225 -10.53 10.55 -2.02
N LEU A 226 -11.40 11.47 -1.65
CA LEU A 226 -11.88 11.62 -0.28
C LEU A 226 -12.90 10.52 0.02
N ALA A 227 -12.70 9.74 1.07
CA ALA A 227 -13.43 8.49 1.29
C ALA A 227 -14.03 8.35 2.72
N TRP A 228 -14.42 9.47 3.33
CA TRP A 228 -15.26 9.50 4.54
C TRP A 228 -16.59 10.21 4.26
N PRO A 229 -17.64 10.03 5.09
CA PRO A 229 -18.92 10.67 4.88
C PRO A 229 -18.80 12.19 4.84
N GLN A 230 -19.50 12.86 3.88
CA GLN A 230 -19.53 14.30 3.69
C GLN A 230 -18.13 14.97 3.52
N ALA A 231 -17.14 14.18 3.14
CA ALA A 231 -15.74 14.61 3.04
C ALA A 231 -15.55 15.86 2.17
N ARG A 232 -16.22 15.91 1.00
CA ARG A 232 -16.06 17.03 0.06
C ARG A 232 -16.65 18.31 0.62
N GLU A 233 -17.84 18.24 1.18
CA GLU A 233 -18.51 19.40 1.79
C GLU A 233 -17.69 19.96 2.96
N GLU A 234 -17.20 19.07 3.83
CA GLU A 234 -16.38 19.46 4.97
C GLU A 234 -15.09 20.16 4.53
N VAL A 235 -14.36 19.57 3.59
CA VAL A 235 -13.09 20.10 3.10
C VAL A 235 -13.29 21.43 2.37
N CYS A 236 -14.30 21.55 1.48
CA CYS A 236 -14.61 22.80 0.80
C CYS A 236 -15.03 23.90 1.79
N SER A 237 -15.85 23.58 2.78
CA SER A 237 -16.24 24.49 3.84
C SER A 237 -15.05 24.99 4.67
N LEU A 238 -14.09 24.13 4.97
CA LEU A 238 -12.87 24.50 5.71
C LEU A 238 -12.00 25.42 4.85
N ILE A 239 -11.79 25.11 3.58
CA ILE A 239 -11.03 25.95 2.64
C ILE A 239 -11.64 27.35 2.61
N HIS A 240 -12.96 27.45 2.45
CA HIS A 240 -13.66 28.75 2.41
C HIS A 240 -13.54 29.53 3.72
N ARG A 241 -13.82 28.90 4.86
CA ARG A 241 -13.70 29.55 6.18
C ARG A 241 -12.28 30.02 6.49
N CYS A 242 -11.29 29.36 5.88
CA CYS A 242 -9.87 29.71 6.10
C CYS A 242 -9.29 30.63 5.03
N GLY A 243 -10.04 30.98 3.98
CA GLY A 243 -9.57 31.81 2.86
C GLY A 243 -8.43 31.16 2.07
N LEU A 244 -8.53 29.84 1.80
CA LEU A 244 -7.46 29.06 1.17
C LEU A 244 -7.73 28.73 -0.30
N GLU A 245 -8.73 29.32 -0.94
CA GLU A 245 -9.19 28.97 -2.29
C GLU A 245 -8.06 29.11 -3.34
N SER A 246 -7.18 30.09 -3.19
CA SER A 246 -6.04 30.30 -4.09
C SER A 246 -4.82 29.44 -3.77
N SER A 247 -4.79 28.79 -2.59
CA SER A 247 -3.64 28.05 -2.07
C SER A 247 -3.88 26.53 -2.01
N VAL A 248 -5.05 26.05 -2.45
CA VAL A 248 -5.40 24.63 -2.45
C VAL A 248 -5.99 24.19 -3.77
N THR A 249 -5.46 23.10 -4.31
CA THR A 249 -5.96 22.46 -5.54
C THR A 249 -6.44 21.03 -5.26
N PHE A 250 -7.55 20.65 -5.88
CA PHE A 250 -8.02 19.27 -5.94
C PHE A 250 -7.82 18.71 -7.34
N THR A 251 -7.08 17.60 -7.47
CA THR A 251 -6.92 16.93 -8.76
C THR A 251 -7.89 15.75 -8.95
N GLY A 252 -8.50 15.26 -7.86
CA GLY A 252 -9.29 14.04 -7.89
C GLY A 252 -8.41 12.77 -8.02
N PRO A 253 -9.04 11.63 -8.35
CA PRO A 253 -8.31 10.39 -8.59
C PRO A 253 -7.31 10.53 -9.74
N PHE A 254 -6.17 9.87 -9.61
CA PHE A 254 -5.13 9.79 -10.62
C PHE A 254 -4.74 8.32 -10.87
N THR A 255 -4.25 8.04 -12.05
CA THR A 255 -3.76 6.73 -12.47
C THR A 255 -2.28 6.57 -12.11
N HIS A 256 -1.81 5.33 -12.09
CA HIS A 256 -0.38 5.06 -11.93
C HIS A 256 0.45 5.67 -13.09
N ALA A 257 -0.18 5.86 -14.28
CA ALA A 257 0.47 6.52 -15.42
C ALA A 257 0.70 8.03 -15.19
N GLU A 258 -0.20 8.70 -14.51
CA GLU A 258 -0.14 10.14 -14.22
C GLU A 258 0.71 10.47 -12.99
N ALA A 259 0.92 9.48 -12.10
CA ALA A 259 1.61 9.68 -10.83
C ALA A 259 3.02 10.32 -10.95
N PRO A 260 3.89 9.95 -11.92
CA PRO A 260 5.21 10.59 -12.04
C PRO A 260 5.14 12.10 -12.26
N LEU A 261 4.20 12.57 -13.09
CA LEU A 261 4.01 14.01 -13.33
C LEU A 261 3.44 14.71 -12.09
N LEU A 262 2.54 14.04 -11.37
CA LEU A 262 2.02 14.56 -10.12
C LEU A 262 3.14 14.79 -9.11
N TYR A 263 4.03 13.81 -8.89
CA TYR A 263 5.16 13.99 -7.98
C TYR A 263 6.15 15.06 -8.47
N ALA A 264 6.43 15.12 -9.77
CA ALA A 264 7.35 16.09 -10.35
C ALA A 264 6.92 17.56 -10.13
N ASP A 265 5.64 17.80 -9.93
CA ASP A 265 5.09 19.15 -9.75
C ASP A 265 5.13 19.65 -8.30
N HIS A 266 5.69 18.86 -7.36
CA HIS A 266 5.67 19.18 -5.94
C HIS A 266 7.07 19.17 -5.30
N ASP A 267 7.16 19.73 -4.12
CA ASP A 267 8.41 19.84 -3.35
C ASP A 267 8.46 18.82 -2.20
N MET A 268 7.33 18.53 -1.56
CA MET A 268 7.23 17.67 -0.38
C MET A 268 5.93 16.87 -0.39
N LEU A 269 6.00 15.63 0.09
CA LEU A 269 4.81 14.81 0.36
C LEU A 269 4.46 14.90 1.85
N LEU A 270 3.22 15.27 2.18
CA LEU A 270 2.68 15.12 3.54
C LEU A 270 1.96 13.77 3.64
N HIS A 271 2.50 12.84 4.45
CA HIS A 271 1.90 11.51 4.64
C HIS A 271 1.55 11.26 6.11
N LEU A 272 0.29 11.55 6.47
CA LEU A 272 -0.21 11.51 7.83
C LEU A 272 -1.13 10.29 8.11
N LYS A 273 -1.08 9.26 7.29
CA LYS A 273 -1.88 8.06 7.54
C LYS A 273 -1.33 7.28 8.72
N TYR A 274 -2.13 7.20 9.78
CA TYR A 274 -1.79 6.46 10.98
C TYR A 274 -1.67 4.95 10.70
N LYS A 275 -0.60 4.33 11.16
CA LYS A 275 -0.30 2.89 11.01
C LYS A 275 -0.37 2.37 9.56
N ASP A 276 0.18 3.13 8.60
CA ASP A 276 0.34 2.63 7.24
C ASP A 276 1.50 1.61 7.17
N PRO A 277 1.24 0.37 6.74
CA PRO A 277 2.27 -0.68 6.79
C PRO A 277 3.40 -0.49 5.77
N CYS A 278 3.08 -0.02 4.56
CA CYS A 278 4.06 0.19 3.49
C CYS A 278 3.41 0.98 2.33
N PRO A 279 3.28 2.30 2.45
CA PRO A 279 2.57 3.12 1.46
C PRO A 279 3.33 3.25 0.14
N ASN A 280 2.72 2.82 -0.96
CA ASN A 280 3.29 3.00 -2.30
C ASN A 280 3.53 4.48 -2.63
N VAL A 281 2.59 5.36 -2.26
CA VAL A 281 2.70 6.81 -2.52
C VAL A 281 3.95 7.43 -1.88
N VAL A 282 4.42 6.88 -0.76
CA VAL A 282 5.67 7.31 -0.12
C VAL A 282 6.87 6.84 -0.92
N ILE A 283 6.89 5.56 -1.31
CA ILE A 283 8.00 4.98 -2.10
C ILE A 283 8.10 5.68 -3.47
N GLU A 284 6.97 5.94 -4.13
CA GLU A 284 6.88 6.66 -5.39
C GLU A 284 7.36 8.11 -5.27
N ALA A 285 6.93 8.82 -4.22
CA ALA A 285 7.41 10.18 -3.92
C ALA A 285 8.92 10.21 -3.68
N MET A 286 9.43 9.31 -2.84
CA MET A 286 10.86 9.19 -2.58
C MET A 286 11.65 8.90 -3.86
N ALA A 287 11.16 8.01 -4.71
CA ALA A 287 11.76 7.73 -6.02
C ALA A 287 11.76 8.96 -6.94
N SER A 288 10.76 9.80 -6.85
CA SER A 288 10.67 11.07 -7.58
C SER A 288 11.50 12.21 -6.94
N GLY A 289 12.18 11.92 -5.83
CA GLY A 289 13.00 12.90 -5.12
C GLY A 289 12.19 13.84 -4.23
N LEU A 290 10.97 13.48 -3.81
CA LEU A 290 10.19 14.25 -2.87
C LEU A 290 10.49 13.79 -1.44
N PRO A 291 11.04 14.64 -0.57
CA PRO A 291 11.12 14.34 0.86
C PRO A 291 9.72 14.21 1.45
N VAL A 292 9.60 13.31 2.42
CA VAL A 292 8.35 12.97 3.07
C VAL A 292 8.29 13.57 4.47
N ILE A 293 7.23 14.32 4.76
CA ILE A 293 6.90 14.76 6.11
C ILE A 293 5.72 13.92 6.58
N GLY A 294 5.86 13.24 7.72
CA GLY A 294 4.85 12.29 8.15
C GLY A 294 4.82 12.00 9.63
N SER A 295 3.87 11.16 10.04
CA SER A 295 3.80 10.63 11.39
C SER A 295 4.79 9.47 11.55
N ALA A 296 5.56 9.44 12.62
CA ALA A 296 6.37 8.29 13.03
C ALA A 296 5.42 7.18 13.52
N SER A 297 4.78 6.48 12.58
CA SER A 297 3.75 5.48 12.84
C SER A 297 3.69 4.45 11.73
N GLY A 298 3.44 3.20 12.11
CA GLY A 298 3.36 2.10 11.16
C GLY A 298 4.72 1.70 10.60
N GLY A 299 4.77 1.32 9.33
CA GLY A 299 6.02 1.00 8.62
C GLY A 299 6.72 2.21 8.01
N LEU A 300 6.26 3.43 8.28
CA LEU A 300 6.80 4.62 7.65
C LEU A 300 8.25 4.89 8.08
N GLU A 301 8.59 4.63 9.36
CA GLU A 301 9.95 4.78 9.86
C GLU A 301 10.94 3.84 9.14
N GLU A 302 10.51 2.61 8.84
CA GLU A 302 11.32 1.63 8.10
C GLU A 302 11.55 2.08 6.65
N LEU A 303 10.55 2.67 6.00
CA LEU A 303 10.66 3.18 4.64
C LEU A 303 11.57 4.41 4.56
N ILE A 304 11.31 5.40 5.39
CA ILE A 304 12.02 6.69 5.40
C ILE A 304 13.48 6.49 5.86
N GLY A 305 13.72 5.70 6.92
CA GLY A 305 15.02 5.53 7.53
C GLY A 305 15.68 6.86 7.88
N THR A 306 17.00 6.89 7.87
CA THR A 306 17.76 8.13 8.11
C THR A 306 17.83 8.95 6.82
N GLY A 307 17.19 10.14 6.81
CA GLY A 307 17.35 11.13 5.75
C GLY A 307 16.36 11.07 4.59
N GLY A 308 15.43 10.12 4.55
CA GLY A 308 14.38 10.08 3.50
C GLY A 308 13.22 11.06 3.72
N GLY A 309 13.21 11.80 4.85
CA GLY A 309 12.15 12.73 5.21
C GLY A 309 12.20 13.10 6.68
N SER A 310 11.25 13.92 7.12
CA SER A 310 11.04 14.35 8.52
C SER A 310 9.84 13.61 9.10
N LEU A 311 10.07 12.78 10.11
CA LEU A 311 9.02 12.04 10.81
C LEU A 311 8.79 12.62 12.20
N LEU A 312 7.55 12.95 12.47
CA LEU A 312 7.13 13.56 13.72
C LEU A 312 6.58 12.48 14.67
N PRO A 313 7.03 12.43 15.92
CA PRO A 313 6.59 11.43 16.89
C PRO A 313 5.09 11.56 17.18
N VAL A 314 4.43 10.41 17.32
CA VAL A 314 3.04 10.31 17.74
C VAL A 314 2.89 9.14 18.70
N SER A 315 1.87 9.19 19.57
CA SER A 315 1.57 8.08 20.47
C SER A 315 1.19 6.82 19.70
N ASP A 316 1.64 5.65 20.15
CA ASP A 316 1.26 4.37 19.58
C ASP A 316 0.02 3.80 20.27
N SER A 317 -1.02 3.49 19.49
CA SER A 317 -2.25 2.86 19.97
C SER A 317 -2.91 2.05 18.85
N TRP A 318 -3.62 1.00 19.22
CA TRP A 318 -4.47 0.25 18.30
C TRP A 318 -5.95 0.60 18.44
N THR A 319 -6.30 1.36 19.48
CA THR A 319 -7.67 1.77 19.81
C THR A 319 -7.98 3.23 19.50
N GLU A 320 -6.94 4.05 19.30
CA GLU A 320 -7.03 5.46 18.98
C GLU A 320 -6.03 5.84 17.92
N MET A 321 -6.32 6.87 17.11
CA MET A 321 -5.41 7.42 16.12
C MET A 321 -4.80 8.71 16.62
N PHE A 322 -3.48 8.84 16.48
CA PHE A 322 -2.73 10.02 16.87
C PHE A 322 -2.04 10.65 15.67
N TYR A 323 -1.96 11.96 15.67
CA TYR A 323 -1.39 12.75 14.59
C TYR A 323 -0.47 13.84 15.15
N PRO A 324 0.55 14.28 14.37
CA PRO A 324 1.41 15.39 14.78
C PRO A 324 0.62 16.68 14.94
N ALA A 325 1.08 17.56 15.81
CA ALA A 325 0.50 18.87 15.96
C ALA A 325 0.82 19.78 14.74
N VAL A 326 -0.10 20.68 14.41
CA VAL A 326 0.05 21.60 13.27
C VAL A 326 1.32 22.46 13.37
N PRO A 327 1.70 23.01 14.55
CA PRO A 327 2.96 23.74 14.66
C PRO A 327 4.19 22.92 14.27
N ASP A 328 4.27 21.66 14.73
CA ASP A 328 5.39 20.76 14.44
C ASP A 328 5.47 20.42 12.95
N LEU A 329 4.31 20.23 12.30
CA LEU A 329 4.23 20.03 10.84
C LEU A 329 4.70 21.27 10.08
N CYS A 330 4.35 22.48 10.53
CA CYS A 330 4.82 23.71 9.92
C CYS A 330 6.35 23.87 10.06
N ASP A 331 6.89 23.56 11.22
CA ASP A 331 8.32 23.65 11.48
C ASP A 331 9.08 22.62 10.62
N ALA A 332 8.56 21.40 10.47
CA ALA A 332 9.11 20.39 9.58
C ALA A 332 9.09 20.84 8.10
N VAL A 333 8.01 21.45 7.62
CA VAL A 333 7.93 22.00 6.26
C VAL A 333 9.00 23.09 6.05
N MET A 334 9.16 24.00 7.00
CA MET A 334 10.16 25.07 6.90
C MET A 334 11.59 24.52 7.00
N GLU A 335 11.85 23.53 7.83
CA GLU A 335 13.17 22.90 7.97
C GLU A 335 13.56 22.16 6.68
N VAL A 336 12.70 21.29 6.16
CA VAL A 336 12.93 20.59 4.90
C VAL A 336 13.09 21.59 3.75
N GLY A 337 12.31 22.67 3.75
CA GLY A 337 12.37 23.73 2.74
C GLY A 337 13.70 24.48 2.68
N LYS A 338 14.41 24.66 3.81
CA LYS A 338 15.71 25.35 3.87
C LYS A 338 16.81 24.61 3.10
N SER A 339 16.76 23.29 3.05
CA SER A 339 17.76 22.43 2.37
C SER A 339 17.10 21.42 1.44
N ILE A 340 16.09 21.86 0.71
CA ILE A 340 15.24 20.99 -0.12
C ILE A 340 16.01 20.15 -1.15
N ASP A 341 17.07 20.70 -1.75
CA ASP A 341 17.86 19.97 -2.76
C ASP A 341 18.68 18.83 -2.12
N GLU A 342 19.16 19.02 -0.89
CA GLU A 342 19.84 17.98 -0.12
C GLU A 342 18.87 16.85 0.25
N TRP A 343 17.68 17.21 0.77
CA TRP A 343 16.63 16.25 1.07
C TRP A 343 16.22 15.45 -0.16
N ARG A 344 16.07 16.09 -1.32
CA ARG A 344 15.74 15.45 -2.58
C ARG A 344 16.77 14.38 -2.99
N MET A 345 18.06 14.71 -2.87
CA MET A 345 19.13 13.76 -3.20
C MET A 345 19.13 12.54 -2.27
N ILE A 346 19.04 12.76 -0.97
CA ILE A 346 19.08 11.68 0.02
C ILE A 346 17.85 10.78 -0.11
N THR A 347 16.67 11.38 -0.24
CA THR A 347 15.40 10.68 -0.43
C THR A 347 15.43 9.81 -1.68
N ARG A 348 15.88 10.36 -2.81
CA ARG A 348 16.02 9.62 -4.07
C ARG A 348 17.03 8.49 -3.95
N LYS A 349 18.19 8.74 -3.36
CA LYS A 349 19.23 7.73 -3.15
C LYS A 349 18.66 6.53 -2.40
N ARG A 350 17.94 6.77 -1.31
CA ARG A 350 17.33 5.70 -0.53
C ARG A 350 16.32 4.90 -1.35
N ALA A 351 15.46 5.55 -2.14
CA ALA A 351 14.49 4.85 -2.97
C ALA A 351 15.17 3.95 -4.02
N VAL A 352 16.25 4.42 -4.64
CA VAL A 352 17.04 3.64 -5.61
C VAL A 352 17.69 2.42 -4.96
N GLU A 353 18.24 2.59 -3.75
CA GLU A 353 18.96 1.54 -3.03
C GLU A 353 18.03 0.42 -2.51
N TYR A 354 16.82 0.78 -2.04
CA TYR A 354 16.00 -0.16 -1.27
C TYR A 354 14.68 -0.57 -1.93
N PHE A 355 14.20 0.22 -2.92
CA PHE A 355 12.82 0.02 -3.45
C PHE A 355 12.75 -0.17 -4.96
N SER A 356 13.88 -0.45 -5.61
CA SER A 356 13.93 -0.76 -7.05
C SER A 356 13.05 -1.97 -7.38
N SER A 357 12.17 -1.85 -8.37
CA SER A 357 11.35 -2.98 -8.84
C SER A 357 12.19 -4.11 -9.41
N LYS A 358 13.37 -3.81 -9.98
CA LYS A 358 14.31 -4.83 -10.48
C LYS A 358 14.83 -5.70 -9.34
N ASP A 359 15.31 -5.08 -8.26
CA ASP A 359 15.85 -5.80 -7.11
C ASP A 359 14.74 -6.53 -6.34
N TRP A 360 13.56 -5.94 -6.30
CA TRP A 360 12.37 -6.56 -5.72
C TRP A 360 11.98 -7.86 -6.46
N ILE A 361 12.04 -7.89 -7.79
CA ILE A 361 11.81 -9.09 -8.61
C ILE A 361 12.91 -10.12 -8.36
N THR A 362 14.17 -9.70 -8.30
CA THR A 362 15.31 -10.59 -7.98
C THR A 362 15.15 -11.24 -6.61
N ASN A 363 14.75 -10.47 -5.60
CA ASN A 363 14.45 -11.01 -4.27
C ASN A 363 13.28 -12.01 -4.30
N HIS A 364 12.21 -11.75 -5.06
CA HIS A 364 11.13 -12.72 -5.25
C HIS A 364 11.63 -14.01 -5.91
N SER A 365 12.50 -13.90 -6.91
CA SER A 365 13.09 -15.08 -7.56
C SER A 365 13.87 -15.93 -6.55
N ARG A 366 14.72 -15.31 -5.72
CA ARG A 366 15.44 -15.99 -4.64
C ARG A 366 14.48 -16.66 -3.66
N ILE A 367 13.47 -15.94 -3.19
CA ILE A 367 12.47 -16.44 -2.24
C ILE A 367 11.72 -17.63 -2.85
N PHE A 368 11.32 -17.56 -4.10
CA PHE A 368 10.60 -18.62 -4.80
C PHE A 368 11.48 -19.87 -5.02
N CYS A 369 12.75 -19.68 -5.43
CA CYS A 369 13.69 -20.79 -5.54
C CYS A 369 13.87 -21.51 -4.19
N THR A 370 14.07 -20.75 -3.11
CA THR A 370 14.20 -21.31 -1.77
C THR A 370 12.96 -22.11 -1.36
N ALA A 371 11.77 -21.57 -1.60
CA ALA A 371 10.51 -22.19 -1.23
C ALA A 371 10.21 -23.47 -2.06
N LEU A 372 10.64 -23.51 -3.33
CA LEU A 372 10.49 -24.67 -4.21
C LEU A 372 11.64 -25.68 -4.10
N GLY A 373 12.71 -25.38 -3.33
CA GLY A 373 13.89 -26.22 -3.26
C GLY A 373 14.72 -26.23 -4.53
N PHE A 374 14.62 -25.20 -5.37
CA PHE A 374 15.42 -25.04 -6.58
C PHE A 374 16.79 -24.44 -6.22
N SER A 375 17.83 -24.85 -6.95
CA SER A 375 19.11 -24.15 -6.91
C SER A 375 18.91 -22.68 -7.35
N ALA A 376 19.58 -21.74 -6.67
CA ALA A 376 19.52 -20.35 -7.10
C ALA A 376 20.00 -20.27 -8.55
N VAL A 377 19.15 -19.74 -9.42
CA VAL A 377 19.52 -19.39 -10.79
C VAL A 377 20.17 -18.01 -10.70
N ASP A 378 21.41 -17.92 -11.14
CA ASP A 378 22.17 -16.67 -11.29
C ASP A 378 21.47 -15.63 -12.20
#